data_49c841dd2b31fd3bc0b286e7b6a33f90
#
_entry.id   49c841dd2b31fd3bc0b286e7b6a33f90
#
_cell.length_a   1.000
_cell.length_b   1.000
_cell.length_c   1.000
_cell.angle_alpha   90.00
_cell.angle_beta   90.00
_cell.angle_gamma   90.00
#
_symmetry.space_group_name_H-M   'P 1'
#
loop_
_entity.id
_entity.type
_entity.pdbx_description
1 polymer ?
#
loop_
_entity_poly.entity_id
_entity_poly.type
_entity_poly.pdbx_seq_one_letter_code
_entity_poly.pdbx_strand_id
1 'polypeptide(L)'
;MPDVSSPRDVPRDDLQADPPAVDLTTTVVVVLGTPAATRTEDHRALADLVARLTGVTAASVSLSQVCPNCAQPGHGPLRVQLAGAPDGSPTAHVSLARAGGRLALAVTAAGPVGIDLESVAALARAPLADVLLSAAEADAVAALHPRAATAAVTAIWTAKEAVLKAAGVGLRVDPRDLTIAWETPGAPGSDAAHPRLAGWPNAPFLLNELHLMRVATPPEFAATVAVVCARRPRLRLLPNPA
;
A
#
# COMPACT_ATOMS: atom_id res chain seq x y z
N MET A 1 -54.74 -14.36 -4.65
CA MET A 1 -53.46 -14.90 -5.14
C MET A 1 -52.73 -13.75 -5.77
N PRO A 2 -51.74 -13.06 -5.10
CA PRO A 2 -50.90 -12.11 -5.78
C PRO A 2 -49.71 -12.81 -6.44
N ASP A 3 -49.45 -12.39 -7.64
CA ASP A 3 -48.43 -12.80 -8.59
C ASP A 3 -47.01 -12.58 -8.01
N VAL A 4 -46.22 -13.68 -7.99
CA VAL A 4 -44.80 -13.64 -7.57
C VAL A 4 -43.98 -13.29 -8.81
N SER A 5 -43.64 -11.99 -8.96
CA SER A 5 -42.73 -11.53 -9.97
C SER A 5 -41.32 -12.09 -9.71
N SER A 6 -40.83 -12.89 -10.66
CA SER A 6 -39.46 -13.40 -10.73
C SER A 6 -38.43 -12.25 -10.65
N PRO A 7 -37.28 -12.46 -10.00
CA PRO A 7 -36.20 -11.48 -10.03
C PRO A 7 -35.64 -11.37 -11.46
N ARG A 8 -35.56 -10.16 -11.94
CA ARG A 8 -34.98 -9.84 -13.26
C ARG A 8 -33.51 -10.24 -13.28
N ASP A 9 -33.15 -11.10 -14.20
CA ASP A 9 -31.77 -11.40 -14.58
C ASP A 9 -31.04 -10.09 -14.91
N VAL A 10 -30.04 -9.76 -14.14
CA VAL A 10 -29.07 -8.69 -14.46
C VAL A 10 -28.16 -9.26 -15.55
N PRO A 11 -27.99 -8.57 -16.69
CA PRO A 11 -27.12 -9.04 -17.75
C PRO A 11 -25.70 -9.23 -17.24
N ARG A 12 -25.09 -10.40 -17.51
CA ARG A 12 -23.72 -10.76 -17.14
C ARG A 12 -22.64 -10.07 -17.98
N ASP A 13 -23.01 -9.18 -18.89
CA ASP A 13 -22.09 -8.54 -19.83
C ASP A 13 -21.32 -7.29 -19.29
N ASP A 14 -21.63 -6.82 -18.06
CA ASP A 14 -20.97 -5.64 -17.51
C ASP A 14 -19.65 -5.93 -16.75
N LEU A 15 -19.19 -7.19 -16.71
CA LEU A 15 -18.00 -7.59 -15.95
C LEU A 15 -16.70 -7.67 -16.78
N GLN A 16 -16.74 -7.34 -18.09
CA GLN A 16 -15.61 -7.47 -19.01
C GLN A 16 -15.17 -6.16 -19.69
N ALA A 17 -15.64 -5.02 -19.25
CA ALA A 17 -15.08 -3.75 -19.72
C ALA A 17 -13.67 -3.60 -19.15
N ASP A 18 -12.66 -3.51 -20.02
CA ASP A 18 -11.32 -3.11 -19.63
C ASP A 18 -11.42 -1.82 -18.80
N PRO A 19 -10.80 -1.75 -17.63
CA PRO A 19 -10.85 -0.55 -16.83
C PRO A 19 -10.35 0.62 -17.67
N PRO A 20 -11.03 1.78 -17.67
CA PRO A 20 -10.60 2.92 -18.46
C PRO A 20 -9.13 3.22 -18.17
N ALA A 21 -8.37 3.54 -19.22
CA ALA A 21 -6.94 3.81 -19.14
C ALA A 21 -6.62 4.69 -17.93
N VAL A 22 -5.76 4.20 -17.04
CA VAL A 22 -5.36 4.89 -15.81
C VAL A 22 -4.06 5.63 -16.09
N ASP A 23 -4.08 6.94 -15.91
CA ASP A 23 -2.83 7.71 -15.91
C ASP A 23 -2.05 7.43 -14.62
N LEU A 24 -1.06 6.54 -14.71
CA LEU A 24 -0.20 6.14 -13.60
C LEU A 24 0.72 7.27 -13.13
N THR A 25 0.94 8.33 -13.91
CA THR A 25 1.78 9.47 -13.49
C THR A 25 1.09 10.35 -12.45
N THR A 26 -0.23 10.25 -12.35
CA THR A 26 -1.07 11.00 -11.41
C THR A 26 -1.91 10.10 -10.50
N THR A 27 -1.79 8.78 -10.65
CA THR A 27 -2.60 7.81 -9.92
C THR A 27 -1.74 6.70 -9.33
N VAL A 28 -2.01 6.32 -8.09
CA VAL A 28 -1.58 5.04 -7.53
C VAL A 28 -2.75 4.06 -7.56
N VAL A 29 -2.53 2.93 -8.21
CA VAL A 29 -3.49 1.83 -8.26
C VAL A 29 -3.16 0.84 -7.16
N VAL A 30 -4.18 0.46 -6.39
CA VAL A 30 -4.06 -0.56 -5.35
C VAL A 30 -5.05 -1.69 -5.66
N VAL A 31 -4.60 -2.93 -5.49
CA VAL A 31 -5.42 -4.14 -5.52
C VAL A 31 -5.31 -4.84 -4.18
N LEU A 32 -6.46 -5.17 -3.58
CA LEU A 32 -6.53 -6.02 -2.40
C LEU A 32 -7.07 -7.39 -2.81
N GLY A 33 -6.40 -8.45 -2.38
CA GLY A 33 -6.75 -9.81 -2.74
C GLY A 33 -6.36 -10.85 -1.70
N THR A 34 -6.42 -12.11 -2.12
CA THR A 34 -5.90 -13.24 -1.36
C THR A 34 -4.48 -13.55 -1.87
N PRO A 35 -3.51 -13.79 -0.98
CA PRO A 35 -2.17 -14.17 -1.39
C PRO A 35 -2.22 -15.55 -2.06
N ALA A 36 -1.37 -15.74 -3.06
CA ALA A 36 -1.12 -17.05 -3.64
C ALA A 36 -0.36 -17.97 -2.66
N ALA A 37 -0.17 -19.22 -3.04
CA ALA A 37 0.54 -20.20 -2.19
C ALA A 37 2.01 -19.79 -1.96
N THR A 38 2.63 -19.15 -2.95
CA THR A 38 4.04 -18.76 -2.90
C THR A 38 4.24 -17.26 -3.16
N ARG A 39 5.34 -16.72 -2.65
CA ARG A 39 5.75 -15.34 -2.95
C ARG A 39 6.00 -15.12 -4.45
N THR A 40 6.52 -16.12 -5.15
CA THR A 40 6.78 -16.06 -6.59
C THR A 40 5.48 -15.88 -7.38
N GLU A 41 4.41 -16.52 -6.97
CA GLU A 41 3.09 -16.35 -7.59
C GLU A 41 2.50 -14.97 -7.31
N ASP A 42 2.70 -14.42 -6.11
CA ASP A 42 2.30 -13.03 -5.82
C ASP A 42 3.11 -12.02 -6.66
N HIS A 43 4.41 -12.28 -6.88
CA HIS A 43 5.21 -11.46 -7.78
C HIS A 43 4.72 -11.56 -9.23
N ARG A 44 4.27 -12.75 -9.66
CA ARG A 44 3.66 -12.93 -10.99
C ARG A 44 2.36 -12.13 -11.09
N ALA A 45 1.47 -12.22 -10.09
CA ALA A 45 0.24 -11.42 -10.05
C ALA A 45 0.52 -9.90 -10.11
N LEU A 46 1.58 -9.44 -9.44
CA LEU A 46 2.01 -8.05 -9.53
C LEU A 46 2.55 -7.68 -10.92
N ALA A 47 3.32 -8.57 -11.57
CA ALA A 47 3.81 -8.37 -12.94
C ALA A 47 2.64 -8.30 -13.95
N ASP A 48 1.65 -9.18 -13.80
CA ASP A 48 0.43 -9.20 -14.61
C ASP A 48 -0.38 -7.90 -14.43
N LEU A 49 -0.46 -7.39 -13.20
CA LEU A 49 -1.10 -6.11 -12.91
C LEU A 49 -0.35 -4.95 -13.61
N VAL A 50 0.97 -4.93 -13.52
CA VAL A 50 1.80 -3.93 -14.23
C VAL A 50 1.56 -4.00 -15.72
N ALA A 51 1.60 -5.19 -16.32
CA ALA A 51 1.38 -5.41 -17.75
C ALA A 51 0.03 -4.83 -18.21
N ARG A 52 -1.05 -5.15 -17.49
CA ARG A 52 -2.40 -4.62 -17.78
C ARG A 52 -2.46 -3.10 -17.68
N LEU A 53 -1.84 -2.51 -16.66
CA LEU A 53 -1.89 -1.07 -16.42
C LEU A 53 -1.03 -0.26 -17.40
N THR A 54 0.04 -0.87 -17.93
CA THR A 54 0.97 -0.22 -18.86
C THR A 54 0.70 -0.57 -20.32
N GLY A 55 -0.19 -1.52 -20.58
CA GLY A 55 -0.54 -1.95 -21.95
C GLY A 55 0.54 -2.81 -22.61
N VAL A 56 1.51 -3.34 -21.86
CA VAL A 56 2.53 -4.26 -22.38
C VAL A 56 2.14 -5.72 -22.14
N THR A 57 2.83 -6.66 -22.80
CA THR A 57 2.60 -8.08 -22.52
C THR A 57 3.22 -8.48 -21.17
N ALA A 58 2.64 -9.47 -20.49
CA ALA A 58 3.18 -9.98 -19.23
C ALA A 58 4.64 -10.47 -19.36
N ALA A 59 5.01 -11.03 -20.52
CA ALA A 59 6.37 -11.46 -20.82
C ALA A 59 7.39 -10.31 -20.90
N SER A 60 6.92 -9.08 -21.14
CA SER A 60 7.76 -7.88 -21.15
C SER A 60 8.01 -7.30 -19.76
N VAL A 61 7.33 -7.80 -18.72
CA VAL A 61 7.49 -7.31 -17.35
C VAL A 61 8.39 -8.24 -16.56
N SER A 62 9.49 -7.72 -16.05
CA SER A 62 10.33 -8.44 -15.09
C SER A 62 10.38 -7.72 -13.75
N LEU A 63 10.29 -8.50 -12.67
CA LEU A 63 10.43 -8.02 -11.30
C LEU A 63 11.74 -8.53 -10.72
N SER A 64 12.51 -7.65 -10.12
CA SER A 64 13.70 -7.98 -9.38
C SER A 64 13.63 -7.45 -7.96
N GLN A 65 14.26 -8.17 -7.04
CA GLN A 65 14.36 -7.78 -5.65
C GLN A 65 15.78 -8.06 -5.17
N VAL A 66 16.54 -7.00 -5.01
CA VAL A 66 17.94 -7.06 -4.56
C VAL A 66 18.12 -6.04 -3.45
N CYS A 67 18.66 -6.48 -2.34
CA CYS A 67 18.94 -5.62 -1.21
C CYS A 67 20.05 -4.61 -1.56
N PRO A 68 19.83 -3.30 -1.44
CA PRO A 68 20.85 -2.31 -1.74
C PRO A 68 22.04 -2.34 -0.77
N ASN A 69 21.89 -3.01 0.38
CA ASN A 69 22.91 -3.07 1.41
C ASN A 69 23.83 -4.31 1.30
N CYS A 70 23.24 -5.50 1.11
CA CYS A 70 24.01 -6.75 1.06
C CYS A 70 24.10 -7.37 -0.34
N ALA A 71 23.48 -6.73 -1.34
CA ALA A 71 23.40 -7.19 -2.73
C ALA A 71 22.75 -8.59 -2.92
N GLN A 72 22.17 -9.17 -1.86
CA GLN A 72 21.53 -10.48 -1.94
C GLN A 72 20.12 -10.37 -2.55
N PRO A 73 19.71 -11.34 -3.39
CA PRO A 73 18.37 -11.39 -3.94
C PRO A 73 17.33 -11.85 -2.89
N GLY A 74 16.04 -11.67 -3.22
CA GLY A 74 14.90 -12.16 -2.42
C GLY A 74 14.45 -11.26 -1.29
N HIS A 75 15.11 -10.14 -1.05
CA HIS A 75 14.69 -9.09 -0.12
C HIS A 75 15.16 -7.70 -0.60
N GLY A 76 14.66 -6.63 0.03
CA GLY A 76 14.86 -5.25 -0.44
C GLY A 76 13.68 -4.75 -1.29
N PRO A 77 13.80 -3.56 -1.90
CA PRO A 77 12.73 -2.98 -2.70
C PRO A 77 12.51 -3.76 -4.00
N LEU A 78 11.24 -3.92 -4.39
CA LEU A 78 10.88 -4.46 -5.70
C LEU A 78 11.18 -3.42 -6.79
N ARG A 79 11.76 -3.85 -7.89
CA ARG A 79 12.04 -3.05 -9.09
C ARG A 79 11.37 -3.68 -10.30
N VAL A 80 10.78 -2.84 -11.15
CA VAL A 80 10.16 -3.22 -12.42
C VAL A 80 11.09 -2.87 -13.56
N GLN A 81 11.18 -3.76 -14.53
CA GLN A 81 11.76 -3.48 -15.84
C GLN A 81 10.73 -3.84 -16.91
N LEU A 82 10.51 -2.94 -17.86
CA LEU A 82 9.62 -3.14 -19.00
C LEU A 82 10.45 -3.29 -20.26
N ALA A 83 10.55 -4.50 -20.80
CA ALA A 83 11.26 -4.75 -22.05
C ALA A 83 10.45 -4.15 -23.23
N GLY A 84 11.14 -3.44 -24.11
CA GLY A 84 10.54 -2.83 -25.30
C GLY A 84 9.67 -1.60 -25.02
N ALA A 85 9.71 -1.06 -23.82
CA ALA A 85 9.08 0.24 -23.55
C ALA A 85 9.78 1.34 -24.39
N PRO A 86 9.04 2.26 -25.00
CA PRO A 86 9.63 3.39 -25.72
C PRO A 86 10.54 4.22 -24.82
N ASP A 87 11.58 4.82 -25.40
CA ASP A 87 12.44 5.75 -24.68
C ASP A 87 11.60 6.90 -24.10
N GLY A 88 11.87 7.23 -22.82
CA GLY A 88 11.10 8.25 -22.10
C GLY A 88 9.79 7.79 -21.51
N SER A 89 9.44 6.50 -21.61
CA SER A 89 8.26 5.96 -20.91
C SER A 89 8.41 6.15 -19.40
N PRO A 90 7.32 6.54 -18.68
CA PRO A 90 7.36 6.69 -17.24
C PRO A 90 7.74 5.38 -16.55
N THR A 91 8.68 5.46 -15.59
CA THR A 91 9.10 4.30 -14.80
C THR A 91 7.96 3.84 -13.89
N ALA A 92 7.55 2.59 -14.02
CA ALA A 92 6.60 1.99 -13.08
C ALA A 92 7.29 1.67 -11.74
N HIS A 93 6.65 2.04 -10.65
CA HIS A 93 7.03 1.71 -9.28
C HIS A 93 6.00 0.76 -8.69
N VAL A 94 6.44 -0.21 -7.92
CA VAL A 94 5.58 -1.25 -7.34
C VAL A 94 5.92 -1.52 -5.89
N SER A 95 4.92 -1.97 -5.15
CA SER A 95 5.09 -2.48 -3.78
C SER A 95 4.06 -3.56 -3.49
N LEU A 96 4.38 -4.42 -2.52
CA LEU A 96 3.56 -5.55 -2.12
C LEU A 96 3.60 -5.71 -0.59
N ALA A 97 2.45 -6.07 0.00
CA ALA A 97 2.33 -6.46 1.41
C ALA A 97 1.43 -7.67 1.57
N ARG A 98 1.68 -8.48 2.61
CA ARG A 98 0.88 -9.66 2.98
C ARG A 98 0.66 -9.68 4.49
N ALA A 99 -0.58 -9.80 4.92
CA ALA A 99 -0.92 -9.99 6.33
C ALA A 99 -2.26 -10.72 6.47
N GLY A 100 -2.35 -11.64 7.43
CA GLY A 100 -3.62 -12.26 7.82
C GLY A 100 -4.40 -12.92 6.68
N GLY A 101 -3.72 -13.56 5.71
CA GLY A 101 -4.37 -14.16 4.54
C GLY A 101 -4.85 -13.13 3.50
N ARG A 102 -4.36 -11.92 3.54
CA ARG A 102 -4.62 -10.85 2.56
C ARG A 102 -3.34 -10.42 1.86
N LEU A 103 -3.51 -9.97 0.63
CA LEU A 103 -2.48 -9.42 -0.24
C LEU A 103 -2.86 -7.99 -0.62
N ALA A 104 -1.89 -7.09 -0.61
CA ALA A 104 -2.02 -5.74 -1.15
C ALA A 104 -0.92 -5.51 -2.19
N LEU A 105 -1.31 -5.06 -3.38
CA LEU A 105 -0.42 -4.70 -4.48
C LEU A 105 -0.59 -3.21 -4.77
N ALA A 106 0.50 -2.49 -5.01
CA ALA A 106 0.46 -1.09 -5.42
C ALA A 106 1.30 -0.87 -6.68
N VAL A 107 0.79 -0.10 -7.63
CA VAL A 107 1.46 0.28 -8.89
C VAL A 107 1.22 1.75 -9.18
N THR A 108 2.27 2.50 -9.54
CA THR A 108 2.19 3.90 -9.96
C THR A 108 3.40 4.24 -10.84
N ALA A 109 3.31 5.32 -11.60
CA ALA A 109 4.44 5.95 -12.26
C ALA A 109 4.69 7.38 -11.73
N ALA A 110 4.00 7.79 -10.66
CA ALA A 110 4.18 9.11 -10.04
C ALA A 110 5.51 9.23 -9.29
N GLY A 111 6.06 8.10 -8.80
CA GLY A 111 7.31 8.04 -8.06
C GLY A 111 7.43 6.80 -7.16
N PRO A 112 8.49 6.69 -6.36
CA PRO A 112 8.70 5.57 -5.45
C PRO A 112 7.48 5.33 -4.58
N VAL A 113 7.07 4.04 -4.47
CA VAL A 113 5.85 3.63 -3.77
C VAL A 113 6.14 2.56 -2.72
N GLY A 114 5.44 2.65 -1.60
CA GLY A 114 5.37 1.61 -0.58
C GLY A 114 3.93 1.34 -0.19
N ILE A 115 3.54 0.09 -0.04
CA ILE A 115 2.27 -0.31 0.55
C ILE A 115 2.51 -1.22 1.73
N ASP A 116 1.73 -1.01 2.77
CA ASP A 116 1.69 -1.96 3.88
C ASP A 116 0.26 -2.30 4.27
N LEU A 117 0.09 -3.51 4.79
CA LEU A 117 -1.17 -4.11 5.19
C LEU A 117 -0.93 -4.93 6.45
N GLU A 118 -1.76 -4.72 7.48
CA GLU A 118 -1.65 -5.46 8.73
C GLU A 118 -3.02 -5.91 9.27
N SER A 119 -3.00 -7.04 9.97
CA SER A 119 -4.14 -7.51 10.74
C SER A 119 -4.13 -6.88 12.13
N VAL A 120 -5.20 -6.17 12.48
CA VAL A 120 -5.36 -5.55 13.81
C VAL A 120 -5.22 -6.58 14.92
N ALA A 121 -5.85 -7.76 14.75
CA ALA A 121 -5.78 -8.83 15.74
C ALA A 121 -4.40 -9.49 15.84
N ALA A 122 -3.63 -9.55 14.74
CA ALA A 122 -2.27 -10.09 14.77
C ALA A 122 -1.32 -9.13 15.50
N LEU A 123 -1.40 -7.84 15.17
CA LEU A 123 -0.57 -6.82 15.79
C LEU A 123 -0.89 -6.65 17.29
N ALA A 124 -2.17 -6.76 17.69
CA ALA A 124 -2.58 -6.72 19.09
C ALA A 124 -1.93 -7.80 19.97
N ARG A 125 -1.54 -8.93 19.38
CA ARG A 125 -0.85 -10.02 20.10
C ARG A 125 0.66 -9.84 20.20
N ALA A 126 1.22 -8.92 19.45
CA ALA A 126 2.64 -8.61 19.45
C ALA A 126 2.91 -7.35 20.29
N PRO A 127 3.73 -7.39 21.35
CA PRO A 127 4.04 -6.23 22.18
C PRO A 127 5.02 -5.30 21.46
N LEU A 128 4.58 -4.70 20.35
CA LEU A 128 5.45 -3.90 19.47
C LEU A 128 5.36 -2.39 19.72
N ALA A 129 4.42 -1.91 20.54
CA ALA A 129 4.21 -0.48 20.74
C ALA A 129 5.50 0.25 21.16
N ASP A 130 6.26 -0.32 22.09
CA ASP A 130 7.49 0.28 22.63
C ASP A 130 8.64 0.37 21.61
N VAL A 131 8.59 -0.44 20.55
CA VAL A 131 9.65 -0.50 19.52
C VAL A 131 9.26 0.20 18.23
N LEU A 132 8.00 0.59 18.06
CA LEU A 132 7.53 1.19 16.81
C LEU A 132 6.97 2.61 16.97
N LEU A 133 6.52 3.02 18.16
CA LEU A 133 5.95 4.34 18.37
C LEU A 133 7.04 5.37 18.75
N SER A 134 7.01 6.55 18.13
CA SER A 134 7.72 7.71 18.66
C SER A 134 7.07 8.17 19.97
N ALA A 135 7.78 8.97 20.80
CA ALA A 135 7.22 9.45 22.06
C ALA A 135 5.87 10.16 21.89
N ALA A 136 5.76 11.03 20.88
CA ALA A 136 4.52 11.75 20.61
C ALA A 136 3.36 10.82 20.20
N GLU A 137 3.64 9.75 19.46
CA GLU A 137 2.65 8.75 19.07
C GLU A 137 2.23 7.90 20.28
N ALA A 138 3.17 7.53 21.15
CA ALA A 138 2.90 6.78 22.38
C ALA A 138 1.97 7.56 23.31
N ASP A 139 2.21 8.86 23.51
CA ASP A 139 1.36 9.74 24.31
C ASP A 139 -0.04 9.85 23.71
N ALA A 140 -0.14 10.02 22.38
CA ALA A 140 -1.42 10.10 21.69
C ALA A 140 -2.23 8.79 21.77
N VAL A 141 -1.56 7.65 21.65
CA VAL A 141 -2.19 6.31 21.76
C VAL A 141 -2.62 6.02 23.20
N ALA A 142 -1.80 6.39 24.20
CA ALA A 142 -2.12 6.18 25.61
C ALA A 142 -3.39 6.92 26.06
N ALA A 143 -3.74 8.01 25.39
CA ALA A 143 -4.96 8.77 25.65
C ALA A 143 -6.24 8.11 25.09
N LEU A 144 -6.12 7.02 24.31
CA LEU A 144 -7.24 6.36 23.64
C LEU A 144 -7.83 5.22 24.49
N HIS A 145 -9.11 4.93 24.23
CA HIS A 145 -9.71 3.70 24.74
C HIS A 145 -9.00 2.45 24.15
N PRO A 146 -8.83 1.34 24.89
CA PRO A 146 -8.00 0.19 24.46
C PRO A 146 -8.25 -0.33 23.03
N ARG A 147 -9.53 -0.43 22.62
CA ARG A 147 -9.86 -0.86 21.24
C ARG A 147 -9.39 0.14 20.18
N ALA A 148 -9.55 1.44 20.46
CA ALA A 148 -9.10 2.50 19.58
C ALA A 148 -7.56 2.57 19.55
N ALA A 149 -6.90 2.35 20.69
CA ALA A 149 -5.45 2.30 20.80
C ALA A 149 -4.85 1.21 19.90
N THR A 150 -5.40 -0.01 19.90
CA THR A 150 -4.94 -1.10 19.04
C THR A 150 -5.07 -0.75 17.54
N ALA A 151 -6.22 -0.20 17.14
CA ALA A 151 -6.42 0.23 15.75
C ALA A 151 -5.46 1.37 15.37
N ALA A 152 -5.22 2.30 16.29
CA ALA A 152 -4.28 3.41 16.09
C ALA A 152 -2.84 2.92 15.90
N VAL A 153 -2.37 2.02 16.77
CA VAL A 153 -1.03 1.40 16.64
C VAL A 153 -0.89 0.71 15.29
N THR A 154 -1.92 -0.04 14.85
CA THR A 154 -1.90 -0.72 13.56
C THR A 154 -1.83 0.28 12.40
N ALA A 155 -2.60 1.37 12.46
CA ALA A 155 -2.59 2.41 11.43
C ALA A 155 -1.25 3.18 11.39
N ILE A 156 -0.64 3.46 12.55
CA ILE A 156 0.71 4.06 12.63
C ILE A 156 1.74 3.13 12.02
N TRP A 157 1.70 1.85 12.38
CA TRP A 157 2.65 0.86 11.87
C TRP A 157 2.57 0.71 10.36
N THR A 158 1.37 0.51 9.79
CA THR A 158 1.21 0.41 8.33
C THR A 158 1.68 1.68 7.62
N ALA A 159 1.48 2.86 8.21
CA ALA A 159 1.97 4.12 7.63
C ALA A 159 3.51 4.17 7.62
N LYS A 160 4.17 3.80 8.72
CA LYS A 160 5.65 3.77 8.83
C LYS A 160 6.26 2.76 7.87
N GLU A 161 5.73 1.52 7.83
CA GLU A 161 6.20 0.49 6.90
C GLU A 161 6.03 0.92 5.43
N ALA A 162 4.90 1.54 5.09
CA ALA A 162 4.70 2.08 3.75
C ALA A 162 5.75 3.16 3.40
N VAL A 163 6.06 4.07 4.34
CA VAL A 163 7.13 5.07 4.17
C VAL A 163 8.48 4.43 3.96
N LEU A 164 8.86 3.48 4.82
CA LEU A 164 10.15 2.78 4.75
C LEU A 164 10.32 1.99 3.46
N LYS A 165 9.22 1.39 2.95
CA LYS A 165 9.17 0.71 1.65
C LYS A 165 9.32 1.70 0.49
N ALA A 166 8.62 2.84 0.51
CA ALA A 166 8.76 3.88 -0.50
C ALA A 166 10.17 4.46 -0.54
N ALA A 167 10.80 4.65 0.63
CA ALA A 167 12.19 5.08 0.76
C ALA A 167 13.21 4.00 0.36
N GLY A 168 12.81 2.74 0.27
CA GLY A 168 13.70 1.61 -0.05
C GLY A 168 14.70 1.26 1.07
N VAL A 169 14.48 1.74 2.30
CA VAL A 169 15.41 1.55 3.42
C VAL A 169 15.05 0.35 4.32
N GLY A 170 13.78 -0.05 4.36
CA GLY A 170 13.28 -1.11 5.24
C GLY A 170 13.57 -0.82 6.72
N LEU A 171 13.60 -1.86 7.55
CA LEU A 171 13.82 -1.77 8.99
C LEU A 171 15.29 -1.51 9.41
N ARG A 172 16.11 -0.96 8.53
CA ARG A 172 17.44 -0.43 8.89
C ARG A 172 17.32 0.93 9.60
N VAL A 173 16.21 1.58 9.45
CA VAL A 173 15.82 2.80 10.17
C VAL A 173 14.96 2.37 11.35
N ASP A 174 15.25 2.92 12.52
CA ASP A 174 14.39 2.71 13.69
C ASP A 174 13.01 3.33 13.41
N PRO A 175 11.91 2.56 13.48
CA PRO A 175 10.58 3.11 13.25
C PRO A 175 10.22 4.29 14.17
N ARG A 176 10.86 4.40 15.34
CA ARG A 176 10.65 5.51 16.29
C ARG A 176 11.20 6.85 15.79
N ASP A 177 12.11 6.83 14.81
CA ASP A 177 12.60 8.06 14.16
C ASP A 177 11.54 8.71 13.26
N LEU A 178 10.53 7.93 12.81
CA LEU A 178 9.42 8.42 12.05
C LEU A 178 8.27 8.83 12.99
N THR A 179 7.65 9.98 12.73
CA THR A 179 6.45 10.39 13.45
C THR A 179 5.31 10.58 12.46
N ILE A 180 4.23 9.82 12.64
CA ILE A 180 3.00 9.93 11.87
C ILE A 180 2.01 10.81 12.64
N ALA A 181 1.45 11.80 11.97
CA ALA A 181 0.38 12.65 12.49
C ALA A 181 -0.86 12.54 11.59
N TRP A 182 -1.99 13.01 12.07
CA TRP A 182 -3.26 13.04 11.31
C TRP A 182 -3.65 14.49 11.02
N GLU A 183 -4.02 14.78 9.78
CA GLU A 183 -4.38 16.14 9.35
C GLU A 183 -5.76 16.58 9.82
N THR A 184 -6.66 15.64 10.07
CA THR A 184 -8.02 15.94 10.55
C THR A 184 -8.13 15.65 12.05
N PRO A 185 -8.79 16.49 12.84
CA PRO A 185 -9.05 16.20 14.24
C PRO A 185 -9.83 14.89 14.39
N GLY A 186 -9.22 13.91 15.01
CA GLY A 186 -9.78 12.58 15.22
C GLY A 186 -8.72 11.61 15.70
N ALA A 187 -9.15 10.50 16.29
CA ALA A 187 -8.22 9.46 16.73
C ALA A 187 -7.51 8.84 15.53
N PRO A 188 -6.23 8.47 15.67
CA PRO A 188 -5.52 7.63 14.71
C PRO A 188 -6.36 6.41 14.33
N GLY A 189 -6.48 6.12 13.03
CA GLY A 189 -7.32 5.02 12.56
C GLY A 189 -8.78 5.35 12.30
N SER A 190 -9.27 6.56 12.60
CA SER A 190 -10.62 6.99 12.18
C SER A 190 -10.70 7.21 10.67
N ASP A 191 -11.86 6.96 10.04
CA ASP A 191 -12.03 7.07 8.58
C ASP A 191 -11.87 8.51 8.06
N ALA A 192 -12.08 9.51 8.92
CA ALA A 192 -11.95 10.92 8.59
C ALA A 192 -10.52 11.47 8.68
N ALA A 193 -9.58 10.72 9.26
CA ALA A 193 -8.22 11.16 9.48
C ALA A 193 -7.27 10.75 8.35
N HIS A 194 -6.52 11.70 7.81
CA HIS A 194 -5.49 11.44 6.81
C HIS A 194 -4.10 11.41 7.46
N PRO A 195 -3.34 10.31 7.29
CA PRO A 195 -1.98 10.26 7.82
C PRO A 195 -1.05 11.17 7.03
N ARG A 196 -0.08 11.76 7.74
CA ARG A 196 1.06 12.45 7.15
C ARG A 196 2.32 12.12 7.93
N LEU A 197 3.47 12.12 7.28
CA LEU A 197 4.76 12.04 7.95
C LEU A 197 5.07 13.43 8.53
N ALA A 198 5.03 13.55 9.84
CA ALA A 198 5.28 14.80 10.55
C ALA A 198 6.77 15.02 10.86
N GLY A 199 7.54 13.93 10.99
CA GLY A 199 8.96 13.98 11.28
C GLY A 199 9.70 12.73 10.84
N TRP A 200 10.90 12.92 10.33
CA TRP A 200 11.93 11.91 10.10
C TRP A 200 13.26 12.64 9.86
N PRO A 201 14.17 12.72 10.85
CA PRO A 201 15.37 13.56 10.79
C PRO A 201 16.27 13.27 9.57
N ASN A 202 16.37 12.02 9.14
CA ASN A 202 17.24 11.56 8.06
C ASN A 202 16.43 11.08 6.84
N ALA A 203 15.29 11.69 6.54
CA ALA A 203 14.48 11.33 5.39
C ALA A 203 15.31 11.52 4.10
N PRO A 204 15.29 10.52 3.16
CA PRO A 204 16.01 10.62 1.89
C PRO A 204 15.27 11.48 0.84
N PHE A 205 14.18 12.16 1.21
CA PHE A 205 13.33 13.01 0.40
C PHE A 205 12.77 14.17 1.25
N LEU A 206 12.20 15.16 0.61
CA LEU A 206 11.49 16.23 1.32
C LEU A 206 10.16 15.70 1.87
N LEU A 207 9.85 15.97 3.13
CA LEU A 207 8.65 15.42 3.78
C LEU A 207 7.34 15.85 3.10
N ASN A 208 7.31 17.01 2.46
CA ASN A 208 6.16 17.51 1.70
C ASN A 208 5.97 16.82 0.33
N GLU A 209 6.95 16.05 -0.14
CA GLU A 209 6.85 15.22 -1.33
C GLU A 209 6.33 13.80 -1.02
N LEU A 210 6.22 13.44 0.25
CA LEU A 210 5.64 12.15 0.64
C LEU A 210 4.14 12.29 0.89
N HIS A 211 3.37 11.49 0.19
CA HIS A 211 1.92 11.42 0.32
C HIS A 211 1.48 10.08 0.87
N LEU A 212 0.88 10.10 2.07
CA LEU A 212 0.29 8.94 2.70
C LEU A 212 -1.22 8.91 2.41
N MET A 213 -1.72 7.74 2.04
CA MET A 213 -3.14 7.51 1.77
C MET A 213 -3.59 6.22 2.43
N ARG A 214 -4.67 6.29 3.23
CA ARG A 214 -5.31 5.08 3.75
C ARG A 214 -5.97 4.33 2.60
N VAL A 215 -5.81 3.02 2.59
CA VAL A 215 -6.50 2.12 1.68
C VAL A 215 -7.73 1.58 2.42
N ALA A 216 -8.90 1.67 1.79
CA ALA A 216 -10.12 1.11 2.35
C ALA A 216 -9.99 -0.42 2.51
N THR A 217 -10.13 -0.90 3.73
CA THR A 217 -10.04 -2.32 4.11
C THR A 217 -11.19 -2.70 5.03
N PRO A 218 -11.52 -3.99 5.17
CA PRO A 218 -12.35 -4.45 6.28
C PRO A 218 -11.76 -4.02 7.64
N PRO A 219 -12.60 -3.83 8.69
CA PRO A 219 -12.17 -3.27 9.97
C PRO A 219 -11.13 -4.12 10.74
N GLU A 220 -10.96 -5.39 10.36
CA GLU A 220 -9.94 -6.30 10.90
C GLU A 220 -8.53 -6.02 10.36
N PHE A 221 -8.42 -5.13 9.37
CA PHE A 221 -7.15 -4.77 8.73
C PHE A 221 -6.95 -3.27 8.70
N ALA A 222 -5.70 -2.87 8.64
CA ALA A 222 -5.30 -1.52 8.26
C ALA A 222 -4.34 -1.61 7.07
N ALA A 223 -4.46 -0.68 6.13
CA ALA A 223 -3.52 -0.57 5.03
C ALA A 223 -3.24 0.89 4.69
N THR A 224 -1.99 1.15 4.35
CA THR A 224 -1.52 2.48 3.94
C THR A 224 -0.63 2.36 2.72
N VAL A 225 -0.81 3.26 1.75
CA VAL A 225 0.10 3.45 0.63
C VAL A 225 0.82 4.79 0.77
N ALA A 226 2.12 4.78 0.51
CA ALA A 226 3.01 5.95 0.50
C ALA A 226 3.56 6.15 -0.91
N VAL A 227 3.54 7.39 -1.41
CA VAL A 227 4.15 7.75 -2.70
C VAL A 227 5.01 8.97 -2.52
N VAL A 228 6.24 8.93 -3.03
CA VAL A 228 7.17 10.08 -3.04
C VAL A 228 7.07 10.76 -4.40
N CYS A 229 6.43 11.92 -4.45
CA CYS A 229 6.25 12.69 -5.68
C CYS A 229 5.86 14.15 -5.37
N ALA A 230 6.03 15.04 -6.35
CA ALA A 230 5.79 16.47 -6.15
C ALA A 230 4.31 16.81 -5.90
N ARG A 231 3.37 16.02 -6.43
CA ARG A 231 1.93 16.26 -6.28
C ARG A 231 1.23 15.00 -5.79
N ARG A 232 0.32 15.14 -4.83
CA ARG A 232 -0.47 14.02 -4.29
C ARG A 232 -1.20 13.28 -5.41
N PRO A 233 -0.92 11.98 -5.61
CA PRO A 233 -1.60 11.19 -6.63
C PRO A 233 -3.02 10.82 -6.15
N ARG A 234 -3.87 10.44 -7.10
CA ARG A 234 -5.18 9.86 -6.78
C ARG A 234 -4.99 8.40 -6.38
N LEU A 235 -5.68 7.97 -5.34
CA LEU A 235 -5.76 6.55 -4.99
C LEU A 235 -6.92 5.91 -5.76
N ARG A 236 -6.64 4.84 -6.50
CA ARG A 236 -7.65 4.01 -7.17
C ARG A 236 -7.56 2.58 -6.67
N LEU A 237 -8.61 2.13 -6.01
CA LEU A 237 -8.75 0.73 -5.62
C LEU A 237 -9.42 -0.04 -6.75
N LEU A 238 -8.76 -1.08 -7.25
CA LEU A 238 -9.34 -1.99 -8.25
C LEU A 238 -9.77 -3.30 -7.56
N PRO A 239 -10.86 -3.93 -8.06
CA PRO A 239 -11.19 -5.27 -7.62
C PRO A 239 -10.05 -6.23 -7.98
N ASN A 240 -9.85 -7.25 -7.14
CA ASN A 240 -8.92 -8.33 -7.48
C ASN A 240 -9.46 -9.05 -8.73
N PRO A 241 -8.70 -9.17 -9.81
CA PRO A 241 -9.09 -10.06 -10.89
C PRO A 241 -9.11 -11.47 -10.31
N ALA A 242 -10.26 -12.12 -10.39
CA ALA A 242 -10.47 -13.51 -9.98
C ALA A 242 -9.60 -14.44 -10.82
#